data_890fc77440829d3b7d3b60bdacc97a2c
#
_entry.id   890fc77440829d3b7d3b60bdacc97a2c
#
_cell.length_a   1.000
_cell.length_b   1.000
_cell.length_c   1.000
_cell.angle_alpha   90.00
_cell.angle_beta   90.00
_cell.angle_gamma   90.00
#
_symmetry.space_group_name_H-M   'P 1'
#
loop_
_entity.id
_entity.type
_entity.pdbx_description
1 polymer ?
#
loop_
_entity_poly.entity_id
_entity_poly.type
_entity_poly.pdbx_seq_one_letter_code
_entity_poly.pdbx_strand_id
1 'polypeptide(L)'
;LMQGTAIVISPLISLMKDQVDAAVENGIAAVFMNSSLDQREISDVYRRLKERQVKLLYIAPERFAMPQFTEMLKGIPLSLFAIDEAHCISEWGHDFRPDYLALSAIPALFPNVPIAAFTATATNASSPMHFLAMPLTLLMTIRPAPAPMK
;
A
#
# COMPACT_ATOMS: atom_id res chain seq x y z
N LEU A 1 3.75 15.17 -10.78
CA LEU A 1 3.07 14.57 -9.62
C LEU A 1 1.84 13.82 -10.08
N MET A 2 1.76 12.54 -9.75
CA MET A 2 0.59 11.72 -10.07
C MET A 2 -0.66 12.29 -9.40
N GLN A 3 -1.76 12.33 -10.14
CA GLN A 3 -3.05 12.77 -9.61
C GLN A 3 -3.68 11.65 -8.78
N GLY A 4 -4.25 11.99 -7.64
CA GLY A 4 -4.92 11.05 -6.74
C GLY A 4 -4.06 10.61 -5.55
N THR A 5 -4.58 9.63 -4.82
CA THR A 5 -3.95 9.06 -3.63
C THR A 5 -3.24 7.75 -3.98
N ALA A 6 -2.00 7.60 -3.58
CA ALA A 6 -1.28 6.33 -3.62
C ALA A 6 -1.58 5.52 -2.35
N ILE A 7 -1.88 4.24 -2.52
CA ILE A 7 -2.13 3.31 -1.42
C ILE A 7 -0.89 2.44 -1.22
N VAL A 8 -0.29 2.50 -0.05
CA VAL A 8 0.83 1.65 0.34
C VAL A 8 0.33 0.57 1.28
N ILE A 9 0.47 -0.67 0.89
CA ILE A 9 0.04 -1.84 1.66
C ILE A 9 1.28 -2.49 2.25
N SER A 10 1.39 -2.46 3.58
CA SER A 10 2.54 -3.00 4.31
C SER A 10 2.09 -3.80 5.53
N PRO A 11 2.75 -4.93 5.84
CA PRO A 11 2.45 -5.72 7.02
C PRO A 11 3.12 -5.14 8.29
N LEU A 12 3.97 -4.13 8.14
CA LEU A 12 4.80 -3.59 9.22
C LEU A 12 4.08 -2.43 9.92
N ILE A 13 3.02 -2.76 10.67
CA ILE A 13 2.16 -1.79 11.36
C ILE A 13 2.97 -0.86 12.28
N SER A 14 3.97 -1.40 12.98
CA SER A 14 4.81 -0.62 13.89
C SER A 14 5.65 0.46 13.20
N LEU A 15 5.93 0.31 11.91
CA LEU A 15 6.72 1.27 11.14
C LEU A 15 5.85 2.27 10.37
N MET A 16 4.55 2.03 10.24
CA MET A 16 3.66 2.90 9.46
C MET A 16 3.66 4.33 9.97
N LYS A 17 3.60 4.50 11.28
CA LYS A 17 3.61 5.84 11.89
C LYS A 17 4.89 6.59 11.54
N ASP A 18 6.04 5.95 11.69
CA ASP A 18 7.33 6.57 11.40
C ASP A 18 7.47 6.94 9.92
N GLN A 19 6.98 6.06 9.03
CA GLN A 19 6.97 6.31 7.58
C GLN A 19 6.06 7.48 7.21
N VAL A 20 4.89 7.57 7.83
CA VAL A 20 3.97 8.69 7.63
C VAL A 20 4.56 9.99 8.18
N ASP A 21 5.14 9.96 9.37
CA ASP A 21 5.77 11.14 9.98
C ASP A 21 6.92 11.66 9.08
N ALA A 22 7.77 10.77 8.58
CA ALA A 22 8.83 11.13 7.63
C ALA A 22 8.29 11.71 6.31
N ALA A 23 7.20 11.16 5.78
CA ALA A 23 6.57 11.69 4.57
C ALA A 23 6.02 13.11 4.81
N VAL A 24 5.36 13.33 5.94
CA VAL A 24 4.80 14.63 6.32
C VAL A 24 5.91 15.67 6.52
N GLU A 25 7.01 15.30 7.15
CA GLU A 25 8.20 16.17 7.31
C GLU A 25 8.78 16.60 5.94
N ASN A 26 8.66 15.74 4.92
CA ASN A 26 9.05 16.04 3.54
C ASN A 26 7.96 16.76 2.72
N GLY A 27 6.89 17.23 3.36
CA GLY A 27 5.81 17.97 2.71
C GLY A 27 4.80 17.13 1.96
N ILE A 28 4.77 15.81 2.19
CA ILE A 28 3.80 14.90 1.58
C ILE A 28 2.61 14.71 2.54
N ALA A 29 1.40 14.95 2.07
CA ALA A 29 0.19 14.71 2.84
C ALA A 29 -0.07 13.21 2.96
N ALA A 30 0.47 12.59 4.01
CA ALA A 30 0.40 11.17 4.28
C ALA A 30 -0.42 10.88 5.55
N VAL A 31 -1.14 9.76 5.53
CA VAL A 31 -1.86 9.20 6.68
C VAL A 31 -1.70 7.68 6.70
N PHE A 32 -2.00 7.05 7.82
CA PHE A 32 -2.09 5.60 7.92
C PHE A 32 -3.45 5.17 8.46
N MET A 33 -3.81 3.93 8.18
CA MET A 33 -5.02 3.30 8.69
C MET A 33 -4.72 1.85 9.05
N ASN A 34 -4.67 1.56 10.34
CA ASN A 34 -4.44 0.23 10.89
C ASN A 34 -5.33 -0.01 12.12
N SER A 35 -5.16 -1.16 12.76
CA SER A 35 -5.99 -1.56 13.92
C SER A 35 -5.76 -0.73 15.19
N SER A 36 -4.74 0.14 15.23
CA SER A 36 -4.47 0.99 16.39
C SER A 36 -5.35 2.25 16.46
N LEU A 37 -6.00 2.62 15.35
CA LEU A 37 -6.83 3.80 15.27
C LEU A 37 -8.21 3.58 15.88
N ASP A 38 -8.70 4.59 16.59
CA ASP A 38 -10.06 4.62 17.06
C ASP A 38 -11.05 5.05 15.95
N GLN A 39 -12.37 4.99 16.24
CA GLN A 39 -13.41 5.34 15.28
C GLN A 39 -13.37 6.80 14.81
N ARG A 40 -12.93 7.71 15.67
CA ARG A 40 -12.83 9.14 15.32
C ARG A 40 -11.68 9.38 14.36
N GLU A 41 -10.53 8.76 14.65
CA GLU A 41 -9.35 8.80 13.80
C GLU A 41 -9.63 8.20 12.43
N ILE A 42 -10.30 7.05 12.36
CA ILE A 42 -10.73 6.40 11.11
C ILE A 42 -11.67 7.34 10.33
N SER A 43 -12.65 7.95 10.99
CA SER A 43 -13.59 8.88 10.36
C SER A 43 -12.88 10.12 9.81
N ASP A 44 -11.89 10.64 10.52
CA ASP A 44 -11.08 11.77 10.04
C ASP A 44 -10.27 11.40 8.79
N VAL A 45 -9.65 10.23 8.77
CA VAL A 45 -8.93 9.74 7.58
C VAL A 45 -9.87 9.64 6.40
N TYR A 46 -11.06 9.06 6.56
CA TYR A 46 -12.07 8.97 5.50
C TYR A 46 -12.51 10.33 4.97
N ARG A 47 -12.74 11.28 5.86
CA ARG A 47 -13.09 12.66 5.48
C ARG A 47 -11.97 13.29 4.64
N ARG A 48 -10.73 13.19 5.09
CA ARG A 48 -9.56 13.75 4.40
C ARG A 48 -9.33 13.11 3.03
N LEU A 49 -9.58 11.81 2.90
CA LEU A 49 -9.52 11.10 1.61
C LEU A 49 -10.59 11.61 0.65
N LYS A 50 -11.82 11.76 1.09
CA LYS A 50 -12.93 12.30 0.28
C LYS A 50 -12.68 13.74 -0.16
N GLU A 51 -12.09 14.54 0.71
CA GLU A 51 -11.72 15.93 0.42
C GLU A 51 -10.44 16.06 -0.41
N ARG A 52 -9.84 14.93 -0.85
CA ARG A 52 -8.61 14.87 -1.65
C ARG A 52 -7.39 15.53 -0.98
N GLN A 53 -7.35 15.51 0.33
CA GLN A 53 -6.28 16.10 1.14
C GLN A 53 -5.13 15.12 1.40
N VAL A 54 -5.24 13.87 0.94
CA VAL A 54 -4.25 12.79 1.18
C VAL A 54 -3.60 12.40 -0.12
N LYS A 55 -2.27 12.38 -0.13
CA LYS A 55 -1.46 11.90 -1.27
C LYS A 55 -0.97 10.48 -1.07
N LEU A 56 -0.79 10.06 0.17
CA LEU A 56 -0.22 8.77 0.52
C LEU A 56 -0.99 8.16 1.69
N LEU A 57 -1.60 7.01 1.47
CA LEU A 57 -2.31 6.25 2.50
C LEU A 57 -1.60 4.92 2.75
N TYR A 58 -1.08 4.73 3.96
CA TYR A 58 -0.55 3.45 4.42
C TYR A 58 -1.65 2.62 5.06
N ILE A 59 -1.78 1.38 4.65
CA ILE A 59 -2.73 0.42 5.22
C ILE A 59 -2.07 -0.91 5.52
N ALA A 60 -2.63 -1.62 6.49
CA ALA A 60 -2.34 -3.02 6.69
C ALA A 60 -3.15 -3.89 5.70
N PRO A 61 -2.62 -5.08 5.29
CA PRO A 61 -3.27 -5.92 4.29
C PRO A 61 -4.71 -6.33 4.65
N GLU A 62 -4.98 -6.60 5.92
CA GLU A 62 -6.29 -7.00 6.43
C GLU A 62 -7.36 -5.94 6.20
N ARG A 63 -6.97 -4.66 6.11
CA ARG A 63 -7.90 -3.58 5.82
C ARG A 63 -8.54 -3.73 4.45
N PHE A 64 -7.80 -4.26 3.49
CA PHE A 64 -8.29 -4.46 2.14
C PHE A 64 -9.36 -5.55 2.04
N ALA A 65 -9.39 -6.49 3.00
CA ALA A 65 -10.43 -7.51 3.10
C ALA A 65 -11.78 -6.96 3.57
N MET A 66 -11.83 -5.72 4.04
CA MET A 66 -13.07 -5.08 4.51
C MET A 66 -13.85 -4.47 3.35
N PRO A 67 -15.08 -4.95 3.04
CA PRO A 67 -15.85 -4.42 1.90
C PRO A 67 -16.12 -2.92 1.97
N GLN A 68 -16.35 -2.39 3.16
CA GLN A 68 -16.57 -0.95 3.37
C GLN A 68 -15.37 -0.10 2.95
N PHE A 69 -14.16 -0.59 3.19
CA PHE A 69 -12.93 0.07 2.79
C PHE A 69 -12.77 0.08 1.27
N THR A 70 -12.96 -1.05 0.61
CA THR A 70 -12.85 -1.15 -0.85
C THR A 70 -13.91 -0.32 -1.57
N GLU A 71 -15.13 -0.29 -1.05
CA GLU A 71 -16.19 0.58 -1.59
C GLU A 71 -15.85 2.07 -1.45
N MET A 72 -15.28 2.46 -0.31
CA MET A 72 -14.81 3.84 -0.12
C MET A 72 -13.71 4.20 -1.11
N LEU A 73 -12.75 3.31 -1.36
CA LEU A 73 -11.67 3.53 -2.31
C LEU A 73 -12.17 3.74 -3.74
N LYS A 74 -13.27 3.09 -4.14
CA LYS A 74 -13.88 3.29 -5.46
C LYS A 74 -14.39 4.72 -5.67
N GLY A 75 -14.69 5.42 -4.59
CA GLY A 75 -15.21 6.81 -4.62
C GLY A 75 -14.13 7.88 -4.66
N ILE A 76 -12.85 7.53 -4.61
CA ILE A 76 -11.74 8.50 -4.63
C ILE A 76 -10.79 8.23 -5.79
N PRO A 77 -10.12 9.27 -6.33
CA PRO A 77 -9.11 9.07 -7.36
C PRO A 77 -7.87 8.42 -6.76
N LEU A 78 -7.47 7.27 -7.30
CA LEU A 78 -6.27 6.52 -6.91
C LEU A 78 -5.20 6.65 -8.00
N SER A 79 -3.95 6.82 -7.56
CA SER A 79 -2.82 6.94 -8.47
C SER A 79 -1.99 5.65 -8.60
N LEU A 80 -1.90 4.88 -7.51
CA LEU A 80 -1.03 3.70 -7.45
C LEU A 80 -1.42 2.81 -6.27
N PHE A 81 -1.30 1.49 -6.44
CA PHE A 81 -1.16 0.53 -5.34
C PHE A 81 0.31 0.11 -5.24
N ALA A 82 0.92 0.33 -4.11
CA ALA A 82 2.27 -0.13 -3.78
C ALA A 82 2.16 -1.24 -2.74
N ILE A 83 2.50 -2.47 -3.11
CA ILE A 83 2.45 -3.62 -2.22
C ILE A 83 3.86 -3.89 -1.71
N ASP A 84 4.07 -3.62 -0.43
CA ASP A 84 5.31 -3.91 0.27
C ASP A 84 5.33 -5.37 0.74
N GLU A 85 6.53 -5.95 0.84
CA GLU A 85 6.69 -7.37 1.22
C GLU A 85 5.87 -8.32 0.32
N ALA A 86 5.87 -8.08 -0.98
CA ALA A 86 5.03 -8.81 -1.95
C ALA A 86 5.28 -10.34 -1.96
N HIS A 87 6.42 -10.81 -1.43
CA HIS A 87 6.69 -12.24 -1.25
C HIS A 87 5.67 -12.93 -0.31
N CYS A 88 5.00 -12.16 0.58
CA CYS A 88 3.95 -12.69 1.45
C CYS A 88 2.68 -13.14 0.70
N ILE A 89 2.54 -12.81 -0.58
CA ILE A 89 1.42 -13.26 -1.45
C ILE A 89 1.60 -14.72 -1.87
N SER A 90 2.84 -15.22 -1.93
CA SER A 90 3.12 -16.56 -2.42
C SER A 90 2.75 -17.62 -1.40
N GLU A 91 1.75 -18.43 -1.72
CA GLU A 91 1.33 -19.59 -0.89
C GLU A 91 2.43 -20.65 -0.71
N TRP A 92 3.44 -20.62 -1.56
CA TRP A 92 4.59 -21.54 -1.54
C TRP A 92 5.80 -20.98 -0.80
N GLY A 93 5.71 -19.72 -0.32
CA GLY A 93 6.79 -19.06 0.42
C GLY A 93 6.70 -19.31 1.92
N HIS A 94 7.86 -19.26 2.62
CA HIS A 94 7.93 -19.38 4.08
C HIS A 94 7.23 -18.22 4.84
N ASP A 95 7.05 -17.08 4.17
CA ASP A 95 6.49 -15.86 4.75
C ASP A 95 5.05 -15.60 4.28
N PHE A 96 4.38 -16.63 3.76
CA PHE A 96 2.98 -16.52 3.32
C PHE A 96 2.08 -15.98 4.44
N ARG A 97 1.28 -14.97 4.10
CA ARG A 97 0.30 -14.37 5.01
C ARG A 97 -1.09 -14.41 4.38
N PRO A 98 -2.06 -15.07 5.04
CA PRO A 98 -3.44 -15.14 4.54
C PRO A 98 -4.08 -13.78 4.26
N ASP A 99 -3.71 -12.75 5.01
CA ASP A 99 -4.22 -11.39 4.83
C ASP A 99 -3.89 -10.80 3.46
N TYR A 100 -2.82 -11.27 2.82
CA TYR A 100 -2.42 -10.86 1.46
C TYR A 100 -3.29 -11.46 0.37
N LEU A 101 -4.08 -12.50 0.64
CA LEU A 101 -4.98 -13.11 -0.35
C LEU A 101 -6.03 -12.10 -0.85
N ALA A 102 -6.50 -11.22 0.02
CA ALA A 102 -7.45 -10.17 -0.36
C ALA A 102 -6.87 -9.21 -1.42
N LEU A 103 -5.56 -9.07 -1.48
CA LEU A 103 -4.87 -8.19 -2.45
C LEU A 103 -4.95 -8.72 -3.87
N SER A 104 -5.20 -10.01 -4.06
CA SER A 104 -5.38 -10.61 -5.39
C SER A 104 -6.60 -10.06 -6.13
N ALA A 105 -7.55 -9.47 -5.42
CA ALA A 105 -8.73 -8.82 -5.98
C ALA A 105 -8.45 -7.40 -6.53
N ILE A 106 -7.32 -6.78 -6.21
CA ILE A 106 -7.01 -5.40 -6.61
C ILE A 106 -7.12 -5.20 -8.13
N PRO A 107 -6.52 -6.05 -8.99
CA PRO A 107 -6.61 -5.85 -10.43
C PRO A 107 -8.04 -5.89 -10.99
N ALA A 108 -8.91 -6.70 -10.39
CA ALA A 108 -10.31 -6.79 -10.79
C ALA A 108 -11.15 -5.61 -10.28
N LEU A 109 -10.90 -5.15 -9.06
CA LEU A 109 -11.62 -4.04 -8.44
C LEU A 109 -11.19 -2.67 -8.97
N PHE A 110 -9.91 -2.53 -9.32
CA PHE A 110 -9.30 -1.28 -9.77
C PHE A 110 -8.48 -1.50 -11.04
N PRO A 111 -9.12 -1.84 -12.18
CA PRO A 111 -8.42 -2.27 -13.40
C PRO A 111 -7.57 -1.16 -14.03
N ASN A 112 -7.85 0.10 -13.73
CA ASN A 112 -7.16 1.25 -14.31
C ASN A 112 -6.08 1.84 -13.39
N VAL A 113 -5.88 1.28 -12.20
CA VAL A 113 -4.86 1.75 -11.26
C VAL A 113 -3.62 0.87 -11.35
N PRO A 114 -2.43 1.44 -11.59
CA PRO A 114 -1.20 0.66 -11.64
C PRO A 114 -0.87 0.05 -10.29
N ILE A 115 -0.21 -1.12 -10.32
CA ILE A 115 0.22 -1.85 -9.14
C ILE A 115 1.74 -2.00 -9.20
N ALA A 116 2.44 -1.58 -8.15
CA ALA A 116 3.85 -1.83 -7.95
C ALA A 116 4.02 -2.79 -6.77
N ALA A 117 4.81 -3.83 -6.95
CA ALA A 117 5.12 -4.80 -5.91
C ALA A 117 6.59 -4.68 -5.52
N PHE A 118 6.84 -4.58 -4.24
CA PHE A 118 8.17 -4.47 -3.65
C PHE A 118 8.45 -5.70 -2.79
N THR A 119 9.57 -6.32 -2.99
CA THR A 119 10.03 -7.42 -2.15
C THR A 119 11.53 -7.31 -1.95
N ALA A 120 11.98 -7.51 -0.70
CA ALA A 120 13.38 -7.70 -0.43
C ALA A 120 13.73 -9.16 -0.77
N THR A 121 14.41 -9.39 -1.89
CA THR A 121 15.05 -10.68 -2.13
C THR A 121 16.26 -10.77 -1.20
N ALA A 122 16.12 -11.51 -0.11
CA ALA A 122 17.26 -11.91 0.69
C ALA A 122 18.07 -12.95 -0.10
N THR A 123 19.01 -12.50 -0.91
CA THR A 123 20.13 -13.35 -1.30
C THR A 123 21.06 -13.45 -0.10
N ASN A 124 21.20 -14.67 0.43
CA ASN A 124 22.15 -15.10 1.44
C ASN A 124 23.22 -14.07 1.81
N ALA A 125 23.08 -13.41 2.93
CA ALA A 125 24.20 -12.96 3.75
C ALA A 125 23.67 -12.46 5.10
N SER A 126 24.09 -13.15 6.14
CA SER A 126 24.11 -12.66 7.52
C SER A 126 24.66 -11.23 7.58
N SER A 127 23.81 -10.25 7.79
CA SER A 127 24.22 -8.92 8.31
C SER A 127 23.02 -8.13 8.84
N PRO A 128 23.20 -7.45 9.96
CA PRO A 128 22.12 -6.72 10.60
C PRO A 128 21.69 -5.52 9.77
N MET A 129 20.40 -5.28 9.79
CA MET A 129 19.71 -4.25 9.05
C MET A 129 20.30 -2.85 9.25
N HIS A 130 20.93 -2.33 8.23
CA HIS A 130 21.12 -0.90 8.07
C HIS A 130 19.96 -0.35 7.25
N PHE A 131 19.08 0.38 7.91
CA PHE A 131 17.85 0.97 7.34
C PHE A 131 18.12 2.24 6.52
N LEU A 132 19.28 2.36 5.89
CA LEU A 132 19.67 3.57 5.14
C LEU A 132 20.50 3.28 3.89
N ALA A 133 20.13 2.29 3.13
CA ALA A 133 20.50 2.22 1.70
C ALA A 133 19.75 1.03 1.09
N MET A 134 18.60 1.28 0.52
CA MET A 134 17.99 0.33 -0.40
C MET A 134 18.81 0.31 -1.69
N PRO A 135 19.52 -0.76 -2.01
CA PRO A 135 19.77 -1.03 -3.42
C PRO A 135 18.42 -1.50 -3.96
N LEU A 136 17.82 -0.61 -4.71
CA LEU A 136 16.64 -0.87 -5.52
C LEU A 136 16.99 -1.97 -6.54
N THR A 137 16.87 -3.22 -6.15
CA THR A 137 16.68 -4.27 -7.15
C THR A 137 15.17 -4.40 -7.33
N LEU A 138 14.67 -3.37 -7.96
CA LEU A 138 13.29 -3.21 -8.35
C LEU A 138 12.98 -4.22 -9.45
N LEU A 139 12.43 -5.37 -9.10
CA LEU A 139 11.73 -6.17 -10.09
C LEU A 139 10.33 -5.54 -10.27
N MET A 140 10.30 -4.44 -11.00
CA MET A 140 9.06 -3.83 -11.46
C MET A 140 8.39 -4.77 -12.45
N THR A 141 7.45 -5.55 -11.99
CA THR A 141 6.40 -6.03 -12.89
C THR A 141 5.33 -4.94 -12.92
N ILE A 142 5.63 -3.84 -13.63
CA ILE A 142 4.59 -2.89 -14.01
C ILE A 142 3.72 -3.63 -15.02
N ARG A 143 2.53 -4.06 -14.62
CA ARG A 143 1.49 -4.37 -15.59
C ARG A 143 0.96 -3.03 -16.09
N PRO A 144 1.15 -2.69 -17.37
CA PRO A 144 0.47 -1.53 -17.95
C PRO A 144 -1.04 -1.75 -17.84
N ALA A 145 -1.77 -0.69 -17.53
CA ALA A 145 -3.22 -0.71 -17.58
C ALA A 145 -3.67 -1.26 -18.94
N PRO A 146 -4.67 -2.15 -19.00
CA PRO A 146 -5.21 -2.58 -20.26
C PRO A 146 -5.72 -1.36 -21.02
N ALA A 147 -5.38 -1.27 -22.31
CA ALA A 147 -5.85 -0.21 -23.17
C ALA A 147 -7.39 -0.18 -23.15
N PRO A 148 -8.01 1.00 -23.18
CA PRO A 148 -9.47 1.10 -23.24
C PRO A 148 -9.98 0.33 -24.44
N MET A 149 -10.85 -0.63 -24.23
CA MET A 149 -11.56 -1.30 -25.31
C MET A 149 -12.41 -0.27 -26.05
N LYS A 150 -12.15 -0.17 -27.35
CA LYS A 150 -12.99 0.64 -28.25
C LYS A 150 -14.34 -0.03 -28.44
#